data_3ea1a8d19911bc72bf4ad678523814e9
#
_entry.id   3ea1a8d19911bc72bf4ad678523814e9
#
_cell.length_a   1.000
_cell.length_b   1.000
_cell.length_c   1.000
_cell.angle_alpha   90.00
_cell.angle_beta   90.00
_cell.angle_gamma   90.00
#
_symmetry.space_group_name_H-M   'P 1'
#
loop_
_entity.id
_entity.type
_entity.pdbx_description
1 polymer ?
#
loop_
_entity_poly.entity_id
_entity_poly.type
_entity_poly.pdbx_seq_one_letter_code
_entity_poly.pdbx_strand_id
1 'polypeptide(L)'
;MNAFAIRCFALVMAAPLGAQEKEPDPRAVQPERPTVATHAHTVAPGYFEVETGVQGDRADPGQRTYSAPTVMKIGLTSHTQLNLNTPVFAAGSGQSSGIGDVSVGLKWRLLDDHAVLGDFALLPAIKFPTGSVAKGTGSGTLDLGVTAIASYDIRGVSMDLNAAYTRVGGQNSSSASSATLWTASFGAPVMGRLSWVAEFFGQPTIDGSDTPSTAAFLTGPTYLVSTALNLDFGIIAPFHGDMPNAIYAGVVWNLGSIARRHEQAVRSRTR
;
A
#
# COMPACT_ATOMS: atom_id res chain seq x y z
N MET A 1 24.22 61.53 -45.01
CA MET A 1 24.20 60.14 -45.36
C MET A 1 24.87 59.37 -44.23
N ASN A 2 24.07 58.89 -43.28
CA ASN A 2 24.55 58.24 -42.05
C ASN A 2 24.23 56.74 -42.16
N ALA A 3 25.27 55.91 -42.21
CA ALA A 3 25.14 54.47 -42.20
C ALA A 3 24.95 53.98 -40.73
N PHE A 4 23.79 53.38 -40.45
CA PHE A 4 23.50 52.70 -39.19
C PHE A 4 24.02 51.28 -39.24
N ALA A 5 25.07 50.98 -38.46
CA ALA A 5 25.59 49.60 -38.31
C ALA A 5 24.79 48.88 -37.23
N ILE A 6 23.99 47.89 -37.65
CA ILE A 6 23.29 46.97 -36.75
C ILE A 6 24.29 45.90 -36.30
N ARG A 7 24.68 45.90 -35.02
CA ARG A 7 25.43 44.83 -34.38
C ARG A 7 24.44 43.77 -33.88
N CYS A 8 24.38 42.64 -34.56
CA CYS A 8 23.72 41.45 -34.07
C CYS A 8 24.51 40.88 -32.88
N PHE A 9 23.93 40.94 -31.69
CA PHE A 9 24.40 40.25 -30.48
C PHE A 9 23.86 38.85 -30.53
N ALA A 10 24.73 37.89 -30.88
CA ALA A 10 24.39 36.45 -30.76
C ALA A 10 24.39 36.06 -29.27
N LEU A 11 23.22 35.91 -28.69
CA LEU A 11 23.06 35.35 -27.36
C LEU A 11 23.22 33.85 -27.43
N VAL A 12 24.42 33.36 -27.09
CA VAL A 12 24.66 31.89 -26.92
C VAL A 12 23.95 31.46 -25.64
N MET A 13 22.77 30.90 -25.77
CA MET A 13 22.09 30.18 -24.70
C MET A 13 22.91 28.92 -24.37
N ALA A 14 23.71 28.97 -23.32
CA ALA A 14 24.29 27.78 -22.72
C ALA A 14 23.13 26.97 -22.12
N ALA A 15 22.75 25.88 -22.77
CA ALA A 15 21.86 24.89 -22.17
C ALA A 15 22.54 24.37 -20.90
N PRO A 16 21.84 24.30 -19.74
CA PRO A 16 22.39 23.64 -18.58
C PRO A 16 22.70 22.19 -18.96
N LEU A 17 23.95 21.75 -18.73
CA LEU A 17 24.28 20.32 -18.75
C LEU A 17 23.30 19.66 -17.76
N GLY A 18 22.41 18.82 -18.30
CA GLY A 18 21.44 18.10 -17.50
C GLY A 18 22.17 17.35 -16.38
N ALA A 19 21.86 17.67 -15.16
CA ALA A 19 22.20 16.82 -14.03
C ALA A 19 21.60 15.46 -14.38
N GLN A 20 22.45 14.44 -14.56
CA GLN A 20 22.03 13.08 -14.79
C GLN A 20 21.27 12.67 -13.53
N GLU A 21 19.95 12.60 -13.58
CA GLU A 21 19.13 12.13 -12.47
C GLU A 21 19.64 10.74 -12.11
N LYS A 22 20.15 10.61 -10.90
CA LYS A 22 20.65 9.34 -10.41
C LYS A 22 19.47 8.37 -10.37
N GLU A 23 19.56 7.29 -11.14
CA GLU A 23 18.51 6.25 -11.10
C GLU A 23 18.21 5.88 -9.65
N PRO A 24 16.92 5.78 -9.27
CA PRO A 24 16.53 5.44 -7.91
C PRO A 24 17.13 4.09 -7.52
N ASP A 25 17.61 3.98 -6.28
CA ASP A 25 18.13 2.71 -5.74
C ASP A 25 17.04 1.64 -5.85
N PRO A 26 17.24 0.54 -6.59
CA PRO A 26 16.21 -0.48 -6.75
C PRO A 26 15.85 -1.20 -5.43
N ARG A 27 16.65 -0.97 -4.38
CA ARG A 27 16.36 -1.44 -3.02
C ARG A 27 15.54 -0.46 -2.21
N ALA A 28 15.22 0.73 -2.76
CA ALA A 28 14.37 1.67 -2.06
C ALA A 28 13.01 1.01 -1.77
N VAL A 29 12.63 1.01 -0.48
CA VAL A 29 11.34 0.50 -0.07
C VAL A 29 10.22 1.32 -0.68
N GLN A 30 9.10 0.65 -0.97
CA GLN A 30 7.85 1.25 -1.47
C GLN A 30 6.74 1.02 -0.42
N PRO A 31 6.77 1.75 0.73
CA PRO A 31 5.91 1.45 1.87
C PRO A 31 4.44 1.77 1.57
N GLU A 32 3.58 0.78 1.66
CA GLU A 32 2.11 0.96 1.70
C GLU A 32 1.60 1.02 3.15
N ARG A 33 2.42 0.56 4.10
CA ARG A 33 2.18 0.77 5.53
C ARG A 33 2.66 2.17 5.97
N PRO A 34 2.02 2.78 6.99
CA PRO A 34 0.97 2.23 7.88
C PRO A 34 -0.45 2.40 7.34
N THR A 35 -0.65 2.99 6.16
CA THR A 35 -1.95 3.37 5.61
C THR A 35 -2.80 2.18 5.16
N VAL A 36 -4.10 2.38 5.10
CA VAL A 36 -5.06 1.53 4.40
C VAL A 36 -4.93 1.79 2.89
N ALA A 37 -4.63 3.04 2.51
CA ALA A 37 -4.29 3.42 1.15
C ALA A 37 -3.05 2.67 0.64
N THR A 38 -3.04 2.37 -0.63
CA THR A 38 -1.84 1.99 -1.39
C THR A 38 -1.50 3.08 -2.40
N HIS A 39 -0.22 3.27 -2.70
CA HIS A 39 0.24 4.20 -3.73
C HIS A 39 0.40 3.52 -5.10
N ALA A 40 0.46 4.31 -6.17
CA ALA A 40 0.57 3.80 -7.55
C ALA A 40 1.94 3.23 -7.90
N HIS A 41 3.00 3.58 -7.14
CA HIS A 41 4.35 3.10 -7.41
C HIS A 41 4.51 1.60 -7.17
N THR A 42 5.53 1.01 -7.78
CA THR A 42 5.83 -0.43 -7.72
C THR A 42 7.23 -0.68 -7.18
N VAL A 43 7.41 -1.80 -6.52
CA VAL A 43 8.74 -2.33 -6.20
C VAL A 43 9.54 -2.53 -7.49
N ALA A 44 10.84 -2.28 -7.46
CA ALA A 44 11.72 -2.39 -8.63
C ALA A 44 11.65 -3.81 -9.26
N PRO A 45 11.75 -3.92 -10.60
CA PRO A 45 11.65 -5.20 -11.30
C PRO A 45 12.62 -6.25 -10.76
N GLY A 46 12.11 -7.44 -10.43
CA GLY A 46 12.88 -8.55 -9.88
C GLY A 46 13.27 -8.41 -8.41
N TYR A 47 12.76 -7.39 -7.70
CA TYR A 47 12.97 -7.20 -6.26
C TYR A 47 11.77 -7.70 -5.48
N PHE A 48 12.04 -8.15 -4.26
CA PHE A 48 11.06 -8.67 -3.33
C PHE A 48 11.02 -7.83 -2.06
N GLU A 49 9.83 -7.38 -1.70
CA GLU A 49 9.58 -6.58 -0.51
C GLU A 49 8.51 -7.24 0.36
N VAL A 50 8.67 -7.16 1.66
CA VAL A 50 7.71 -7.65 2.66
C VAL A 50 7.33 -6.50 3.57
N GLU A 51 6.04 -6.32 3.74
CA GLU A 51 5.46 -5.47 4.77
C GLU A 51 4.74 -6.35 5.78
N THR A 52 5.04 -6.17 7.05
CA THR A 52 4.36 -6.91 8.12
C THR A 52 4.36 -6.09 9.40
N GLY A 53 3.51 -6.46 10.34
CA GLY A 53 3.43 -5.76 11.61
C GLY A 53 2.50 -6.46 12.57
N VAL A 54 2.26 -5.83 13.69
CA VAL A 54 1.26 -6.23 14.68
C VAL A 54 0.22 -5.14 14.79
N GLN A 55 -1.04 -5.54 14.88
CA GLN A 55 -2.17 -4.66 15.12
C GLN A 55 -3.02 -5.25 16.25
N GLY A 56 -3.38 -4.40 17.19
CA GLY A 56 -4.31 -4.73 18.26
C GLY A 56 -5.53 -3.85 18.16
N ASP A 57 -6.70 -4.46 17.99
CA ASP A 57 -8.00 -3.80 17.88
C ASP A 57 -8.77 -3.93 19.20
N ARG A 58 -9.51 -2.88 19.53
CA ARG A 58 -10.37 -2.83 20.71
C ARG A 58 -11.75 -2.29 20.31
N ALA A 59 -12.74 -3.20 20.20
CA ALA A 59 -14.13 -2.85 19.91
C ALA A 59 -14.88 -2.43 21.17
N ASP A 60 -14.92 -3.30 22.19
CA ASP A 60 -15.61 -3.09 23.48
C ASP A 60 -14.69 -3.39 24.66
N PRO A 61 -15.04 -2.92 25.90
CA PRO A 61 -14.33 -3.31 27.09
C PRO A 61 -14.29 -4.85 27.23
N GLY A 62 -13.13 -5.44 27.03
CA GLY A 62 -12.91 -6.89 27.08
C GLY A 62 -12.83 -7.60 25.73
N GLN A 63 -13.31 -7.03 24.64
CA GLN A 63 -13.13 -7.59 23.31
C GLN A 63 -11.88 -7.01 22.64
N ARG A 64 -10.89 -7.86 22.41
CA ARG A 64 -9.64 -7.52 21.73
C ARG A 64 -9.37 -8.53 20.65
N THR A 65 -8.91 -8.04 19.50
CA THR A 65 -8.36 -8.86 18.45
C THR A 65 -6.92 -8.45 18.17
N TYR A 66 -6.11 -9.39 17.75
CA TYR A 66 -4.72 -9.17 17.36
C TYR A 66 -4.49 -9.80 16.01
N SER A 67 -3.76 -9.11 15.17
CA SER A 67 -3.40 -9.62 13.86
C SER A 67 -1.98 -9.22 13.49
N ALA A 68 -1.41 -9.97 12.55
CA ALA A 68 -0.16 -9.62 11.88
C ALA A 68 -0.43 -9.52 10.38
N PRO A 69 -1.02 -8.39 9.92
CA PRO A 69 -1.24 -8.16 8.50
C PRO A 69 0.09 -8.16 7.76
N THR A 70 0.14 -8.90 6.67
CA THR A 70 1.37 -9.09 5.90
C THR A 70 1.08 -8.96 4.41
N VAL A 71 1.92 -8.20 3.72
CA VAL A 71 1.93 -8.02 2.28
C VAL A 71 3.30 -8.42 1.76
N MET A 72 3.32 -9.31 0.76
CA MET A 72 4.53 -9.67 0.02
C MET A 72 4.40 -9.09 -1.38
N LYS A 73 5.40 -8.35 -1.82
CA LYS A 73 5.38 -7.62 -3.09
C LYS A 73 6.56 -8.06 -3.96
N ILE A 74 6.28 -8.32 -5.24
CA ILE A 74 7.29 -8.64 -6.25
C ILE A 74 7.11 -7.67 -7.41
N GLY A 75 8.13 -6.84 -7.68
CA GLY A 75 8.18 -6.04 -8.89
C GLY A 75 8.36 -6.92 -10.12
N LEU A 76 7.42 -6.88 -11.06
CA LEU A 76 7.49 -7.62 -12.31
C LEU A 76 8.09 -6.77 -13.42
N THR A 77 7.62 -5.55 -13.56
CA THR A 77 8.15 -4.51 -14.45
C THR A 77 8.21 -3.17 -13.70
N SER A 78 8.64 -2.10 -14.35
CA SER A 78 8.57 -0.74 -13.77
C SER A 78 7.14 -0.25 -13.50
N HIS A 79 6.12 -0.92 -14.07
CA HIS A 79 4.72 -0.53 -13.98
C HIS A 79 3.81 -1.64 -13.41
N THR A 80 4.35 -2.83 -13.14
CA THR A 80 3.54 -3.94 -12.63
C THR A 80 4.18 -4.60 -11.42
N GLN A 81 3.34 -4.92 -10.43
CA GLN A 81 3.74 -5.56 -9.18
C GLN A 81 2.72 -6.63 -8.80
N LEU A 82 3.22 -7.78 -8.39
CA LEU A 82 2.40 -8.85 -7.80
C LEU A 82 2.36 -8.64 -6.28
N ASN A 83 1.14 -8.67 -5.72
CA ASN A 83 0.88 -8.59 -4.29
C ASN A 83 0.29 -9.90 -3.78
N LEU A 84 0.80 -10.38 -2.66
CA LEU A 84 0.21 -11.46 -1.88
C LEU A 84 -0.08 -10.92 -0.48
N ASN A 85 -1.36 -10.84 -0.10
CA ASN A 85 -1.80 -10.31 1.18
C ASN A 85 -2.40 -11.41 2.04
N THR A 86 -2.02 -11.48 3.31
CA THR A 86 -2.64 -12.36 4.31
C THR A 86 -2.31 -11.89 5.72
N PRO A 87 -3.21 -11.94 6.70
CA PRO A 87 -2.81 -11.91 8.08
C PRO A 87 -2.16 -13.26 8.42
N VAL A 88 -0.83 -13.26 8.62
CA VAL A 88 -0.08 -14.49 8.98
C VAL A 88 -0.43 -14.98 10.39
N PHE A 89 -1.00 -14.08 11.21
CA PHE A 89 -1.56 -14.40 12.51
C PHE A 89 -2.82 -13.56 12.72
N ALA A 90 -3.87 -14.19 13.23
CA ALA A 90 -5.07 -13.53 13.72
C ALA A 90 -5.57 -14.28 14.95
N ALA A 91 -5.95 -13.55 16.00
CA ALA A 91 -6.49 -14.08 17.22
C ALA A 91 -7.48 -13.09 17.82
N GLY A 92 -8.56 -13.56 18.42
CA GLY A 92 -9.56 -12.74 19.10
C GLY A 92 -9.89 -13.29 20.49
N SER A 93 -10.53 -12.47 21.32
CA SER A 93 -11.01 -12.90 22.64
C SER A 93 -11.99 -14.06 22.48
N GLY A 94 -11.65 -15.21 23.03
CA GLY A 94 -12.48 -16.42 22.95
C GLY A 94 -12.42 -17.18 21.63
N GLN A 95 -11.53 -16.81 20.69
CA GLN A 95 -11.35 -17.49 19.41
C GLN A 95 -9.95 -18.14 19.32
N SER A 96 -9.85 -19.21 18.52
CA SER A 96 -8.56 -19.84 18.23
C SER A 96 -7.77 -18.99 17.24
N SER A 97 -6.45 -18.98 17.37
CA SER A 97 -5.58 -18.32 16.41
C SER A 97 -5.40 -19.11 15.11
N GLY A 98 -5.06 -18.44 14.03
CA GLY A 98 -4.77 -19.07 12.74
C GLY A 98 -4.30 -18.09 11.69
N ILE A 99 -3.98 -18.61 10.50
CA ILE A 99 -3.68 -17.82 9.32
C ILE A 99 -5.02 -17.38 8.70
N GLY A 100 -5.05 -16.15 8.16
CA GLY A 100 -6.22 -15.59 7.52
C GLY A 100 -6.41 -16.00 6.05
N ASP A 101 -7.38 -15.39 5.41
CA ASP A 101 -7.59 -15.54 3.97
C ASP A 101 -6.43 -14.92 3.18
N VAL A 102 -6.05 -15.57 2.10
CA VAL A 102 -4.99 -15.10 1.19
C VAL A 102 -5.63 -14.35 0.03
N SER A 103 -5.11 -13.16 -0.25
CA SER A 103 -5.44 -12.40 -1.46
C SER A 103 -4.24 -12.31 -2.39
N VAL A 104 -4.49 -12.46 -3.69
CA VAL A 104 -3.51 -12.22 -4.75
C VAL A 104 -3.99 -11.05 -5.59
N GLY A 105 -3.15 -10.05 -5.77
CA GLY A 105 -3.43 -8.85 -6.57
C GLY A 105 -2.32 -8.53 -7.56
N LEU A 106 -2.68 -7.89 -8.65
CA LEU A 106 -1.74 -7.36 -9.63
C LEU A 106 -1.90 -5.84 -9.71
N LYS A 107 -0.94 -5.09 -9.15
CA LYS A 107 -0.90 -3.64 -9.33
C LYS A 107 -0.36 -3.34 -10.72
N TRP A 108 -1.06 -2.49 -11.45
CA TRP A 108 -0.68 -2.03 -12.78
C TRP A 108 -0.79 -0.51 -12.86
N ARG A 109 0.35 0.17 -12.88
CA ARG A 109 0.43 1.62 -13.09
C ARG A 109 0.25 1.92 -14.56
N LEU A 110 -0.81 2.64 -14.88
CA LEU A 110 -1.29 2.94 -16.23
C LEU A 110 -0.84 4.31 -16.71
N LEU A 111 -0.71 5.27 -15.79
CA LEU A 111 -0.34 6.64 -16.11
C LEU A 111 0.74 7.11 -15.15
N ASP A 112 1.68 7.89 -15.67
CA ASP A 112 2.70 8.61 -14.92
C ASP A 112 2.46 10.11 -15.09
N ASP A 113 2.55 10.89 -14.01
CA ASP A 113 2.46 12.35 -13.97
C ASP A 113 1.25 12.94 -14.74
N HIS A 114 0.12 12.23 -14.78
CA HIS A 114 -1.06 12.71 -15.48
C HIS A 114 -1.63 13.96 -14.79
N ALA A 115 -1.95 15.00 -15.55
CA ALA A 115 -2.33 16.33 -15.04
C ALA A 115 -3.50 16.34 -14.04
N VAL A 116 -4.42 15.37 -14.12
CA VAL A 116 -5.60 15.25 -13.24
C VAL A 116 -5.50 14.05 -12.30
N LEU A 117 -4.94 12.93 -12.74
CA LEU A 117 -4.92 11.66 -11.99
C LEU A 117 -3.57 11.39 -11.32
N GLY A 118 -2.55 12.24 -11.52
CA GLY A 118 -1.21 11.98 -11.04
C GLY A 118 -0.65 10.66 -11.59
N ASP A 119 0.03 9.89 -10.76
CA ASP A 119 0.36 8.50 -11.06
C ASP A 119 -0.87 7.64 -10.80
N PHE A 120 -1.41 7.02 -11.84
CA PHE A 120 -2.64 6.25 -11.75
C PHE A 120 -2.40 4.77 -11.95
N ALA A 121 -2.92 3.95 -11.03
CA ALA A 121 -2.84 2.49 -11.09
C ALA A 121 -4.20 1.82 -10.84
N LEU A 122 -4.34 0.60 -11.35
CA LEU A 122 -5.38 -0.34 -10.98
C LEU A 122 -4.77 -1.53 -10.26
N LEU A 123 -5.49 -2.04 -9.25
CA LEU A 123 -5.11 -3.22 -8.48
C LEU A 123 -6.31 -4.18 -8.43
N PRO A 124 -6.57 -4.99 -9.50
CA PRO A 124 -7.44 -6.15 -9.37
C PRO A 124 -6.85 -7.17 -8.40
N ALA A 125 -7.72 -7.79 -7.60
CA ALA A 125 -7.35 -8.78 -6.61
C ALA A 125 -8.42 -9.87 -6.46
N ILE A 126 -7.96 -11.06 -6.08
CA ILE A 126 -8.79 -12.21 -5.74
C ILE A 126 -8.42 -12.65 -4.33
N LYS A 127 -9.41 -12.73 -3.43
CA LYS A 127 -9.24 -13.31 -2.10
C LYS A 127 -9.77 -14.74 -2.09
N PHE A 128 -8.96 -15.66 -1.63
CA PHE A 128 -9.29 -17.08 -1.48
C PHE A 128 -9.64 -17.39 -0.03
N PRO A 129 -10.65 -18.22 0.24
CA PRO A 129 -11.08 -18.62 1.59
C PRO A 129 -10.13 -19.67 2.19
N THR A 130 -8.88 -19.28 2.43
CA THR A 130 -7.83 -20.17 2.97
C THR A 130 -7.80 -20.18 4.50
N GLY A 131 -8.37 -19.16 5.14
CA GLY A 131 -8.54 -19.08 6.58
C GLY A 131 -9.67 -19.98 7.08
N SER A 132 -9.79 -20.13 8.39
CA SER A 132 -10.80 -20.96 9.02
C SER A 132 -11.98 -20.15 9.53
N VAL A 133 -13.16 -20.39 8.98
CA VAL A 133 -14.42 -19.80 9.47
C VAL A 133 -14.68 -20.19 10.92
N ALA A 134 -14.45 -21.46 11.29
CA ALA A 134 -14.66 -21.96 12.64
C ALA A 134 -13.73 -21.31 13.69
N LYS A 135 -12.56 -20.84 13.26
CA LYS A 135 -11.61 -20.10 14.11
C LYS A 135 -11.79 -18.58 14.04
N GLY A 136 -12.67 -18.08 13.16
CA GLY A 136 -12.85 -16.65 12.91
C GLY A 136 -11.68 -16.01 12.17
N THR A 137 -10.79 -16.78 11.51
CA THR A 137 -9.63 -16.27 10.78
C THR A 137 -9.86 -16.15 9.28
N GLY A 138 -10.97 -16.67 8.75
CA GLY A 138 -11.35 -16.58 7.34
C GLY A 138 -12.84 -16.34 7.15
N SER A 139 -13.20 -15.76 6.01
CA SER A 139 -14.59 -15.43 5.65
C SER A 139 -15.35 -16.62 5.05
N GLY A 140 -14.64 -17.62 4.53
CA GLY A 140 -15.22 -18.74 3.78
C GLY A 140 -15.75 -18.37 2.40
N THR A 141 -15.47 -17.16 1.89
CA THR A 141 -15.95 -16.68 0.60
C THR A 141 -14.79 -16.35 -0.34
N LEU A 142 -14.99 -16.62 -1.64
CA LEU A 142 -14.12 -16.11 -2.69
C LEU A 142 -14.59 -14.71 -3.06
N ASP A 143 -13.70 -13.71 -2.93
CA ASP A 143 -14.03 -12.33 -3.23
C ASP A 143 -13.21 -11.81 -4.41
N LEU A 144 -13.83 -10.96 -5.22
CA LEU A 144 -13.21 -10.31 -6.37
C LEU A 144 -13.24 -8.80 -6.16
N GLY A 145 -12.08 -8.18 -6.17
CA GLY A 145 -11.96 -6.74 -5.95
C GLY A 145 -11.16 -6.03 -7.02
N VAL A 146 -11.35 -4.73 -7.11
CA VAL A 146 -10.50 -3.81 -7.86
C VAL A 146 -10.36 -2.51 -7.08
N THR A 147 -9.13 -1.99 -7.00
CA THR A 147 -8.83 -0.69 -6.43
C THR A 147 -8.29 0.23 -7.52
N ALA A 148 -8.89 1.40 -7.67
CA ALA A 148 -8.34 2.52 -8.42
C ALA A 148 -7.49 3.36 -7.47
N ILE A 149 -6.28 3.72 -7.90
CA ILE A 149 -5.26 4.38 -7.10
C ILE A 149 -4.78 5.61 -7.85
N ALA A 150 -4.79 6.78 -7.20
CA ALA A 150 -4.21 8.01 -7.71
C ALA A 150 -3.22 8.57 -6.69
N SER A 151 -1.96 8.73 -7.10
CA SER A 151 -0.86 9.20 -6.25
C SER A 151 -0.30 10.52 -6.76
N TYR A 152 -0.02 11.42 -5.83
CA TYR A 152 0.52 12.76 -6.12
C TYR A 152 1.66 13.08 -5.17
N ASP A 153 2.64 13.84 -5.65
CA ASP A 153 3.55 14.61 -4.81
C ASP A 153 3.24 16.11 -4.98
N ILE A 154 2.83 16.75 -3.90
CA ILE A 154 2.50 18.16 -3.89
C ILE A 154 3.48 18.88 -2.96
N ARG A 155 4.60 19.37 -3.51
CA ARG A 155 5.64 20.10 -2.77
C ARG A 155 6.26 19.27 -1.63
N GLY A 156 6.48 18.00 -1.86
CA GLY A 156 7.07 17.08 -0.88
C GLY A 156 6.07 16.49 0.13
N VAL A 157 4.77 16.74 -0.08
CA VAL A 157 3.69 16.01 0.61
C VAL A 157 3.15 14.98 -0.37
N SER A 158 3.29 13.70 -0.05
CA SER A 158 2.63 12.64 -0.79
C SER A 158 1.14 12.62 -0.47
N MET A 159 0.32 12.36 -1.48
CA MET A 159 -1.12 12.15 -1.32
C MET A 159 -1.54 10.94 -2.15
N ASP A 160 -2.20 9.98 -1.50
CA ASP A 160 -2.72 8.77 -2.14
C ASP A 160 -4.23 8.70 -1.94
N LEU A 161 -4.97 8.65 -3.05
CA LEU A 161 -6.41 8.51 -3.07
C LEU A 161 -6.76 7.14 -3.64
N ASN A 162 -7.56 6.36 -2.91
CA ASN A 162 -8.03 5.08 -3.41
C ASN A 162 -9.55 4.99 -3.41
N ALA A 163 -10.08 4.27 -4.39
CA ALA A 163 -11.47 3.84 -4.45
C ALA A 163 -11.50 2.35 -4.82
N ALA A 164 -12.01 1.54 -3.90
CA ALA A 164 -12.09 0.09 -4.09
C ALA A 164 -13.54 -0.38 -4.15
N TYR A 165 -13.78 -1.38 -5.00
CA TYR A 165 -15.02 -2.14 -5.07
C TYR A 165 -14.70 -3.61 -4.96
N THR A 166 -15.43 -4.33 -4.12
CA THR A 166 -15.27 -5.76 -3.91
C THR A 166 -16.63 -6.46 -4.03
N ARG A 167 -16.69 -7.47 -4.87
CA ARG A 167 -17.78 -8.43 -4.90
C ARG A 167 -17.43 -9.56 -3.93
N VAL A 168 -18.14 -9.62 -2.82
CA VAL A 168 -18.00 -10.64 -1.78
C VAL A 168 -18.83 -11.84 -2.16
N GLY A 169 -18.23 -13.02 -2.21
CA GLY A 169 -18.93 -14.25 -2.56
C GLY A 169 -19.97 -14.64 -1.50
N GLY A 170 -21.03 -15.33 -1.94
CA GLY A 170 -22.03 -15.89 -1.03
C GLY A 170 -21.49 -17.12 -0.28
N GLN A 171 -21.90 -17.27 0.97
CA GLN A 171 -21.59 -18.45 1.80
C GLN A 171 -22.89 -19.23 2.08
N ASN A 172 -22.88 -20.55 1.87
CA ASN A 172 -24.04 -21.42 2.04
C ASN A 172 -25.24 -20.94 1.18
N SER A 173 -26.34 -20.51 1.80
CA SER A 173 -27.53 -19.99 1.13
C SER A 173 -27.59 -18.46 1.08
N SER A 174 -26.58 -17.74 1.57
CA SER A 174 -26.56 -16.29 1.51
C SER A 174 -26.15 -15.80 0.10
N SER A 175 -26.80 -14.72 -0.34
CA SER A 175 -26.45 -14.08 -1.62
C SER A 175 -25.09 -13.40 -1.56
N ALA A 176 -24.42 -13.30 -2.70
CA ALA A 176 -23.23 -12.47 -2.81
C ALA A 176 -23.57 -10.99 -2.54
N SER A 177 -22.70 -10.30 -1.82
CA SER A 177 -22.85 -8.88 -1.50
C SER A 177 -21.76 -8.04 -2.16
N SER A 178 -21.78 -6.74 -1.96
CA SER A 178 -20.76 -5.82 -2.46
C SER A 178 -20.26 -4.95 -1.31
N ALA A 179 -18.98 -4.61 -1.35
CA ALA A 179 -18.34 -3.68 -0.42
C ALA A 179 -17.55 -2.63 -1.19
N THR A 180 -17.48 -1.43 -0.65
CA THR A 180 -16.66 -0.34 -1.16
C THR A 180 -15.75 0.18 -0.07
N LEU A 181 -14.60 0.73 -0.47
CA LEU A 181 -13.68 1.42 0.42
C LEU A 181 -13.17 2.67 -0.31
N TRP A 182 -13.11 3.79 0.39
CA TRP A 182 -12.37 4.96 -0.04
C TRP A 182 -11.28 5.31 0.97
N THR A 183 -10.18 5.85 0.49
CA THR A 183 -9.08 6.34 1.32
C THR A 183 -8.54 7.65 0.79
N ALA A 184 -8.05 8.49 1.71
CA ALA A 184 -7.29 9.69 1.40
C ALA A 184 -6.14 9.80 2.40
N SER A 185 -4.94 9.44 1.97
CA SER A 185 -3.73 9.42 2.76
C SER A 185 -2.81 10.58 2.40
N PHE A 186 -2.11 11.11 3.39
CA PHE A 186 -1.15 12.19 3.28
C PHE A 186 0.11 11.83 4.05
N GLY A 187 1.27 11.97 3.43
CA GLY A 187 2.57 11.71 4.03
C GLY A 187 3.49 12.92 3.87
N ALA A 188 4.20 13.31 4.92
CA ALA A 188 5.14 14.41 4.87
C ALA A 188 6.41 14.13 5.67
N PRO A 189 7.61 14.54 5.18
CA PRO A 189 8.82 14.51 5.98
C PRO A 189 8.71 15.51 7.13
N VAL A 190 9.16 15.10 8.33
CA VAL A 190 9.17 15.94 9.53
C VAL A 190 10.59 16.38 9.84
N MET A 191 11.52 15.45 9.95
CA MET A 191 12.93 15.72 10.27
C MET A 191 13.82 14.54 9.89
N GLY A 192 14.80 14.77 9.02
CA GLY A 192 15.78 13.77 8.64
C GLY A 192 15.14 12.54 8.02
N ARG A 193 15.12 11.42 8.74
CA ARG A 193 14.53 10.13 8.31
C ARG A 193 13.13 9.88 8.88
N LEU A 194 12.60 10.82 9.63
CA LEU A 194 11.27 10.76 10.23
C LEU A 194 10.27 11.43 9.31
N SER A 195 9.21 10.72 8.97
CA SER A 195 8.03 11.25 8.30
C SER A 195 6.78 10.99 9.14
N TRP A 196 5.69 11.65 8.81
CA TRP A 196 4.40 11.49 9.46
C TRP A 196 3.33 11.22 8.42
N VAL A 197 2.40 10.32 8.77
CA VAL A 197 1.27 9.96 7.91
C VAL A 197 -0.03 10.29 8.62
N ALA A 198 -0.99 10.78 7.86
CA ALA A 198 -2.37 10.99 8.27
C ALA A 198 -3.31 10.49 7.16
N GLU A 199 -4.35 9.74 7.51
CA GLU A 199 -5.27 9.16 6.54
C GLU A 199 -6.70 9.20 7.05
N PHE A 200 -7.62 9.50 6.15
CA PHE A 200 -9.05 9.26 6.31
C PHE A 200 -9.47 8.12 5.41
N PHE A 201 -10.24 7.20 5.94
CA PHE A 201 -10.78 6.10 5.16
C PHE A 201 -12.16 5.68 5.65
N GLY A 202 -12.93 5.02 4.79
CA GLY A 202 -14.25 4.56 5.17
C GLY A 202 -14.88 3.62 4.16
N GLN A 203 -15.89 2.92 4.64
CA GLN A 203 -16.71 1.98 3.87
C GLN A 203 -18.15 2.52 3.87
N PRO A 204 -18.60 3.17 2.79
CA PRO A 204 -20.00 3.57 2.69
C PRO A 204 -20.90 2.35 2.49
N THR A 205 -22.11 2.40 3.06
CA THR A 205 -23.16 1.45 2.71
C THR A 205 -23.60 1.70 1.26
N ILE A 206 -23.62 0.63 0.46
CA ILE A 206 -24.16 0.66 -0.91
C ILE A 206 -25.41 -0.19 -0.99
N ASP A 207 -26.28 0.08 -1.96
CA ASP A 207 -27.51 -0.68 -2.18
C ASP A 207 -27.24 -2.19 -2.30
N GLY A 208 -27.97 -2.99 -1.54
CA GLY A 208 -27.78 -4.43 -1.46
C GLY A 208 -26.63 -4.89 -0.58
N SER A 209 -26.03 -3.99 0.22
CA SER A 209 -25.04 -4.33 1.26
C SER A 209 -25.71 -4.29 2.62
N ASP A 210 -25.50 -5.34 3.41
CA ASP A 210 -25.86 -5.38 4.82
C ASP A 210 -24.80 -4.71 5.73
N THR A 211 -23.72 -4.18 5.13
CA THR A 211 -22.60 -3.59 5.87
C THR A 211 -22.92 -2.13 6.21
N PRO A 212 -22.99 -1.77 7.51
CA PRO A 212 -23.15 -0.38 7.92
C PRO A 212 -22.01 0.51 7.45
N SER A 213 -22.30 1.78 7.20
CA SER A 213 -21.28 2.77 6.86
C SER A 213 -20.33 2.98 8.04
N THR A 214 -19.02 2.99 7.76
CA THR A 214 -17.98 3.25 8.74
C THR A 214 -16.96 4.24 8.20
N ALA A 215 -16.33 5.03 9.10
CA ALA A 215 -15.18 5.85 8.75
C ALA A 215 -14.25 6.04 9.95
N ALA A 216 -12.95 6.13 9.67
CA ALA A 216 -11.91 6.28 10.66
C ALA A 216 -10.79 7.21 10.19
N PHE A 217 -10.02 7.67 11.15
CA PHE A 217 -8.78 8.40 10.97
C PHE A 217 -7.62 7.52 11.44
N LEU A 218 -6.55 7.49 10.65
CA LEU A 218 -5.31 6.81 10.96
C LEU A 218 -4.19 7.85 11.00
N THR A 219 -3.26 7.75 11.95
CA THR A 219 -2.09 8.62 11.98
C THR A 219 -0.94 7.98 12.72
N GLY A 220 0.28 8.33 12.32
CA GLY A 220 1.48 7.90 12.99
C GLY A 220 2.78 8.24 12.26
N PRO A 221 3.92 8.11 12.94
CA PRO A 221 5.24 8.28 12.36
C PRO A 221 5.67 7.07 11.53
N THR A 222 6.52 7.37 10.54
CA THR A 222 7.34 6.38 9.83
C THR A 222 8.81 6.77 9.94
N TYR A 223 9.70 5.80 10.03
CA TYR A 223 11.14 6.03 10.17
C TYR A 223 11.94 5.19 9.19
N LEU A 224 12.62 5.85 8.27
CA LEU A 224 13.48 5.21 7.27
C LEU A 224 14.83 4.83 7.91
N VAL A 225 14.96 3.58 8.37
CA VAL A 225 16.21 3.07 8.96
C VAL A 225 17.34 3.01 7.93
N SER A 226 17.02 2.57 6.73
CA SER A 226 17.93 2.53 5.56
C SER A 226 17.08 2.61 4.29
N THR A 227 17.70 2.77 3.13
CA THR A 227 16.99 2.72 1.85
C THR A 227 16.10 1.49 1.69
N ALA A 228 16.49 0.35 2.30
CA ALA A 228 15.79 -0.92 2.18
C ALA A 228 14.91 -1.28 3.40
N LEU A 229 14.79 -0.42 4.42
CA LEU A 229 14.07 -0.74 5.65
C LEU A 229 13.38 0.49 6.23
N ASN A 230 12.06 0.41 6.38
CA ASN A 230 11.22 1.41 7.02
C ASN A 230 10.47 0.79 8.21
N LEU A 231 10.28 1.56 9.28
CA LEU A 231 9.46 1.21 10.43
C LEU A 231 8.27 2.14 10.50
N ASP A 232 7.17 1.64 11.02
CA ASP A 232 5.95 2.43 11.26
C ASP A 232 5.33 2.12 12.62
N PHE A 233 4.61 3.10 13.15
CA PHE A 233 3.79 2.97 14.34
C PHE A 233 2.61 3.94 14.23
N GLY A 234 1.47 3.62 14.82
CA GLY A 234 0.36 4.57 14.83
C GLY A 234 -0.91 4.02 15.46
N ILE A 235 -1.95 4.81 15.29
CA ILE A 235 -3.28 4.56 15.83
C ILE A 235 -4.34 4.69 14.74
N ILE A 236 -5.44 3.98 14.92
CA ILE A 236 -6.68 4.13 14.16
C ILE A 236 -7.78 4.52 15.16
N ALA A 237 -8.48 5.61 14.86
CA ALA A 237 -9.58 6.12 15.66
C ALA A 237 -10.83 6.28 14.77
N PRO A 238 -11.88 5.47 14.99
CA PRO A 238 -13.14 5.63 14.27
C PRO A 238 -13.84 6.93 14.69
N PHE A 239 -14.51 7.56 13.76
CA PHE A 239 -15.36 8.72 14.01
C PHE A 239 -16.78 8.55 13.46
N HIS A 240 -17.05 7.45 12.72
CA HIS A 240 -18.38 7.10 12.23
C HIS A 240 -18.55 5.58 12.15
N GLY A 241 -19.72 5.09 12.58
CA GLY A 241 -20.07 3.67 12.56
C GLY A 241 -19.35 2.85 13.65
N ASP A 242 -19.63 1.56 13.65
CA ASP A 242 -19.09 0.61 14.62
C ASP A 242 -17.79 -0.01 14.11
N MET A 243 -16.69 0.61 14.45
CA MET A 243 -15.34 0.18 14.07
C MET A 243 -14.43 0.22 15.31
N PRO A 244 -13.54 -0.76 15.53
CA PRO A 244 -12.65 -0.74 16.69
C PRO A 244 -11.59 0.36 16.59
N ASN A 245 -11.17 0.90 17.75
CA ASN A 245 -9.91 1.61 17.84
C ASN A 245 -8.77 0.61 17.69
N ALA A 246 -7.68 1.01 17.05
CA ALA A 246 -6.52 0.16 16.90
C ALA A 246 -5.20 0.88 17.19
N ILE A 247 -4.21 0.11 17.60
CA ILE A 247 -2.80 0.48 17.60
C ILE A 247 -2.05 -0.51 16.73
N TYR A 248 -1.04 -0.02 16.03
CA TYR A 248 -0.24 -0.86 15.16
C TYR A 248 1.23 -0.45 15.21
N ALA A 249 2.10 -1.42 14.91
CA ALA A 249 3.51 -1.21 14.63
C ALA A 249 3.95 -2.17 13.54
N GLY A 250 4.86 -1.74 12.67
CA GLY A 250 5.25 -2.58 11.56
C GLY A 250 6.58 -2.21 10.92
N VAL A 251 6.88 -2.97 9.89
CA VAL A 251 8.11 -2.90 9.13
C VAL A 251 7.83 -3.15 7.65
N VAL A 252 8.51 -2.38 6.81
CA VAL A 252 8.62 -2.60 5.37
C VAL A 252 10.08 -2.89 5.05
N TRP A 253 10.35 -4.03 4.43
CA TRP A 253 11.71 -4.46 4.14
C TRP A 253 11.86 -4.97 2.72
N ASN A 254 12.66 -4.26 1.92
CA ASN A 254 13.07 -4.72 0.61
C ASN A 254 14.22 -5.73 0.77
N LEU A 255 13.91 -6.99 0.57
CA LEU A 255 14.82 -8.12 0.75
C LEU A 255 15.84 -8.29 -0.39
N GLY A 256 15.76 -7.46 -1.43
CA GLY A 256 16.68 -7.44 -2.56
C GLY A 256 16.19 -8.24 -3.77
N SER A 257 17.10 -8.41 -4.74
CA SER A 257 16.79 -9.09 -6.00
C SER A 257 16.64 -10.61 -5.83
N ILE A 258 15.56 -11.16 -6.39
CA ILE A 258 15.27 -12.60 -6.41
C ILE A 258 16.34 -13.36 -7.24
N ALA A 259 16.78 -12.81 -8.36
CA ALA A 259 17.78 -13.43 -9.25
C ALA A 259 19.14 -13.62 -8.54
N ARG A 260 19.63 -12.59 -7.83
CA ARG A 260 20.91 -12.67 -7.10
C ARG A 260 20.88 -13.70 -5.97
N ARG A 261 19.75 -13.86 -5.30
CA ARG A 261 19.58 -14.89 -4.25
C ARG A 261 19.63 -16.30 -4.83
N HIS A 262 19.06 -16.50 -6.00
CA HIS A 262 19.10 -17.82 -6.67
C HIS A 262 20.53 -18.20 -7.06
N GLU A 263 21.32 -17.30 -7.63
CA GLU A 263 22.74 -17.55 -7.96
C GLU A 263 23.59 -17.86 -6.73
N GLN A 264 23.39 -17.14 -5.62
CA GLN A 264 24.11 -17.41 -4.37
C GLN A 264 23.73 -18.77 -3.77
N ALA A 265 22.44 -19.12 -3.79
CA ALA A 265 21.97 -20.42 -3.30
C ALA A 265 22.49 -21.60 -4.15
N VAL A 266 22.60 -21.42 -5.46
CA VAL A 266 23.17 -22.45 -6.35
C VAL A 266 24.66 -22.61 -6.09
N ARG A 267 25.43 -21.51 -5.98
CA ARG A 267 26.88 -21.56 -5.69
C ARG A 267 27.21 -22.16 -4.30
N SER A 268 26.33 -22.01 -3.31
CA SER A 268 26.51 -22.61 -1.98
C SER A 268 26.25 -24.12 -1.94
N ARG A 269 25.49 -24.66 -2.90
CA ARG A 269 25.21 -26.11 -3.03
C ARG A 269 26.25 -26.86 -3.85
N THR A 270 27.09 -26.13 -4.61
CA THR A 270 28.15 -26.70 -5.46
C THR A 270 29.54 -26.62 -4.83
N ARG A 271 29.63 -26.17 -3.61
CA ARG A 271 30.84 -26.24 -2.73
C ARG A 271 30.58 -27.23 -1.58
#